data_0375aad427766464f7927660974549c7
#
_entry.id   0375aad427766464f7927660974549c7
#
_cell.length_a   1.000
_cell.length_b   1.000
_cell.length_c   1.000
_cell.angle_alpha   90.00
_cell.angle_beta   90.00
_cell.angle_gamma   90.00
#
_symmetry.space_group_name_H-M   'P 1'
#
loop_
_entity.id
_entity.type
_entity.pdbx_description
1 polymer ?
#
loop_
_entity_poly.entity_id
_entity_poly.type
_entity_poly.pdbx_seq_one_letter_code
_entity_poly.pdbx_strand_id
1 'polypeptide(L)'
;MSETNGTTTIEIATPSHGHTVWTGHGRAGGGPRMIGATQHGFLVLADISGFTAFVTATELEHGPPIIAALLEEVIRRISPPLTIQEIEGDAVFALDWHGSVVPPAALLGVLHEALVGFRSLQREMQADENCTCHACRSIWRLHLKLIGHYGAFIQQTVGGRAQAAGKDVILAHRLLKNQVPRKADYVLLTRPALRHMDVDPVRAGLSPHIERYEHFGDVECFVGD
;
A
#
# COMPACT_ATOMS: atom_id res chain seq x y z
N MET A 1 15.70 -28.99 46.19
CA MET A 1 14.78 -27.91 45.78
C MET A 1 14.46 -28.13 44.33
N SER A 2 13.33 -28.77 44.07
CA SER A 2 12.89 -29.15 42.74
C SER A 2 11.88 -28.11 42.24
N GLU A 3 12.24 -27.41 41.21
CA GLU A 3 11.31 -26.52 40.50
C GLU A 3 10.38 -27.33 39.61
N THR A 4 9.11 -27.33 39.94
CA THR A 4 8.06 -27.90 39.10
C THR A 4 7.67 -26.91 38.02
N ASN A 5 8.00 -27.26 36.78
CA ASN A 5 7.46 -26.57 35.57
C ASN A 5 5.94 -26.83 35.51
N GLY A 6 5.18 -25.82 35.89
CA GLY A 6 3.72 -25.84 35.75
C GLY A 6 3.32 -25.54 34.31
N THR A 7 2.97 -26.55 33.53
CA THR A 7 2.28 -26.40 32.25
C THR A 7 0.80 -26.16 32.54
N THR A 8 0.34 -24.94 32.39
CA THR A 8 -1.08 -24.60 32.47
C THR A 8 -1.72 -24.81 31.11
N THR A 9 -2.52 -25.85 30.98
CA THR A 9 -3.36 -26.07 29.79
C THR A 9 -4.63 -25.25 29.95
N ILE A 10 -4.81 -24.28 29.04
CA ILE A 10 -6.05 -23.50 28.97
C ILE A 10 -6.91 -24.12 27.86
N GLU A 11 -8.05 -24.73 28.25
CA GLU A 11 -9.09 -25.10 27.30
C GLU A 11 -9.83 -23.86 26.84
N ILE A 12 -9.78 -23.57 25.54
CA ILE A 12 -10.53 -22.48 24.92
C ILE A 12 -11.77 -23.10 24.26
N ALA A 13 -12.93 -22.65 24.70
CA ALA A 13 -14.20 -22.99 24.06
C ALA A 13 -14.18 -22.45 22.61
N THR A 14 -14.40 -23.35 21.64
CA THR A 14 -14.45 -23.03 20.21
C THR A 14 -15.74 -22.29 19.88
N PRO A 15 -15.68 -21.11 19.25
CA PRO A 15 -16.82 -20.60 18.48
C PRO A 15 -17.03 -21.50 17.27
N SER A 16 -18.23 -21.60 16.77
CA SER A 16 -18.73 -22.56 15.78
C SER A 16 -18.12 -22.51 14.37
N HIS A 17 -16.94 -21.95 14.20
CA HIS A 17 -16.14 -22.03 12.98
C HIS A 17 -14.68 -22.19 13.38
N GLY A 18 -14.19 -23.44 13.26
CA GLY A 18 -12.92 -23.90 13.79
C GLY A 18 -11.69 -23.18 13.24
N HIS A 19 -11.18 -22.23 13.99
CA HIS A 19 -9.86 -21.66 13.80
C HIS A 19 -9.02 -21.89 15.06
N THR A 20 -7.96 -22.67 14.92
CA THR A 20 -6.96 -22.85 15.99
C THR A 20 -6.08 -21.60 16.06
N VAL A 21 -6.09 -20.93 17.20
CA VAL A 21 -5.22 -19.78 17.47
C VAL A 21 -3.95 -20.28 18.16
N TRP A 22 -2.80 -19.98 17.57
CA TRP A 22 -1.49 -20.29 18.15
C TRP A 22 -1.14 -19.29 19.26
N THR A 23 -0.89 -19.79 20.49
CA THR A 23 -0.42 -18.96 21.62
C THR A 23 1.08 -19.16 21.80
N GLY A 24 1.88 -18.15 21.50
CA GLY A 24 3.33 -18.15 21.73
C GLY A 24 3.66 -18.08 23.22
N HIS A 25 4.79 -18.67 23.62
CA HIS A 25 5.34 -18.60 24.98
C HIS A 25 5.75 -17.15 25.29
N GLY A 26 4.97 -16.45 26.10
CA GLY A 26 5.29 -15.11 26.58
C GLY A 26 5.85 -15.16 28.00
N ARG A 27 6.91 -14.41 28.27
CA ARG A 27 7.42 -14.14 29.62
C ARG A 27 6.30 -13.53 30.47
N ALA A 28 6.27 -13.89 31.75
CA ALA A 28 5.25 -13.48 32.72
C ALA A 28 4.96 -11.97 32.67
N GLY A 29 3.69 -11.60 32.45
CA GLY A 29 3.19 -10.22 32.54
C GLY A 29 2.27 -9.74 31.42
N GLY A 30 2.12 -10.47 30.32
CA GLY A 30 1.21 -10.08 29.24
C GLY A 30 0.19 -11.19 28.96
N GLY A 31 -1.08 -10.95 29.29
CA GLY A 31 -2.17 -11.81 28.85
C GLY A 31 -2.23 -11.96 27.31
N PRO A 32 -2.98 -12.94 26.78
CA PRO A 32 -3.09 -13.16 25.34
C PRO A 32 -3.59 -11.88 24.68
N ARG A 33 -2.76 -11.28 23.81
CA ARG A 33 -3.17 -10.10 23.04
C ARG A 33 -4.25 -10.57 22.08
N MET A 34 -5.42 -9.98 22.17
CA MET A 34 -6.53 -10.22 21.25
C MET A 34 -6.03 -10.03 19.83
N ILE A 35 -6.12 -11.06 19.00
CA ILE A 35 -5.94 -10.93 17.56
C ILE A 35 -7.15 -10.16 17.05
N GLY A 36 -6.92 -9.07 16.34
CA GLY A 36 -7.99 -8.26 15.77
C GLY A 36 -8.90 -9.11 14.87
N ALA A 37 -10.18 -8.75 14.82
CA ALA A 37 -11.12 -9.39 13.91
C ALA A 37 -10.65 -9.19 12.45
N THR A 38 -10.95 -10.17 11.60
CA THR A 38 -10.72 -10.04 10.15
C THR A 38 -11.51 -8.86 9.62
N GLN A 39 -10.83 -7.98 8.94
CA GLN A 39 -11.39 -6.83 8.25
C GLN A 39 -11.26 -7.02 6.75
N HIS A 40 -12.10 -6.33 5.99
CA HIS A 40 -12.01 -6.25 4.54
C HIS A 40 -11.99 -4.78 4.14
N GLY A 41 -11.13 -4.44 3.22
CA GLY A 41 -10.99 -3.05 2.77
C GLY A 41 -10.04 -2.92 1.60
N PHE A 42 -9.92 -1.71 1.10
CA PHE A 42 -8.94 -1.38 0.09
C PHE A 42 -7.54 -1.29 0.70
N LEU A 43 -6.59 -1.89 0.00
CA LEU A 43 -5.16 -1.78 0.25
C LEU A 43 -4.57 -0.99 -0.92
N VAL A 44 -4.03 0.17 -0.63
CA VAL A 44 -3.46 1.07 -1.64
C VAL A 44 -1.98 1.26 -1.37
N LEU A 45 -1.17 1.07 -2.40
CA LEU A 45 0.25 1.39 -2.35
C LEU A 45 0.56 2.42 -3.44
N ALA A 46 1.34 3.42 -3.06
CA ALA A 46 1.93 4.39 -3.97
C ALA A 46 3.44 4.21 -3.96
N ASP A 47 4.09 4.27 -5.12
CA ASP A 47 5.55 4.09 -5.24
C ASP A 47 6.09 4.97 -6.37
N ILE A 48 7.21 5.64 -6.12
CA ILE A 48 7.83 6.52 -7.11
C ILE A 48 8.90 5.77 -7.88
N SER A 49 8.56 5.31 -9.08
CA SER A 49 9.50 4.67 -9.99
C SER A 49 10.61 5.63 -10.41
N GLY A 50 11.84 5.11 -10.46
CA GLY A 50 13.02 5.91 -10.76
C GLY A 50 13.70 6.52 -9.53
N PHE A 51 13.13 6.36 -8.33
CA PHE A 51 13.63 6.89 -7.07
C PHE A 51 15.10 6.58 -6.82
N THR A 52 15.51 5.32 -6.84
CA THR A 52 16.89 4.92 -6.54
C THR A 52 17.89 5.60 -7.49
N ALA A 53 17.61 5.57 -8.80
CA ALA A 53 18.46 6.22 -9.79
C ALA A 53 18.50 7.74 -9.61
N PHE A 54 17.37 8.35 -9.25
CA PHE A 54 17.27 9.77 -8.99
C PHE A 54 18.09 10.18 -7.77
N VAL A 55 17.87 9.55 -6.61
CA VAL A 55 18.55 9.92 -5.35
C VAL A 55 20.06 9.64 -5.40
N THR A 56 20.49 8.57 -6.09
CA THR A 56 21.92 8.26 -6.22
C THR A 56 22.67 9.18 -7.18
N ALA A 57 21.96 9.86 -8.09
CA ALA A 57 22.53 10.74 -9.11
C ALA A 57 22.37 12.23 -8.82
N THR A 58 21.68 12.59 -7.72
CA THR A 58 21.33 13.98 -7.41
C THR A 58 21.97 14.48 -6.11
N GLU A 59 21.99 15.77 -5.96
CA GLU A 59 22.51 16.47 -4.78
C GLU A 59 21.63 16.19 -3.57
N LEU A 60 22.25 15.94 -2.42
CA LEU A 60 21.56 15.57 -1.18
C LEU A 60 20.61 16.69 -0.68
N GLU A 61 20.97 17.92 -0.94
CA GLU A 61 20.20 19.09 -0.55
C GLU A 61 18.90 19.25 -1.35
N HIS A 62 18.81 18.64 -2.56
CA HIS A 62 17.66 18.80 -3.45
C HIS A 62 16.93 17.49 -3.74
N GLY A 63 17.63 16.38 -3.96
CA GLY A 63 17.03 15.10 -4.31
C GLY A 63 15.99 14.61 -3.29
N PRO A 64 16.39 14.38 -2.02
CA PRO A 64 15.45 13.93 -0.99
C PRO A 64 14.29 14.89 -0.71
N PRO A 65 14.47 16.23 -0.63
CA PRO A 65 13.35 17.19 -0.49
C PRO A 65 12.32 17.11 -1.63
N ILE A 66 12.75 16.89 -2.87
CA ILE A 66 11.84 16.73 -4.01
C ILE A 66 10.98 15.48 -3.82
N ILE A 67 11.60 14.34 -3.44
CA ILE A 67 10.86 13.10 -3.17
C ILE A 67 9.86 13.29 -2.05
N ALA A 68 10.28 13.92 -0.95
CA ALA A 68 9.41 14.19 0.19
C ALA A 68 8.19 15.03 -0.23
N ALA A 69 8.38 16.08 -0.99
CA ALA A 69 7.28 16.94 -1.45
C ALA A 69 6.32 16.20 -2.40
N LEU A 70 6.84 15.34 -3.29
CA LEU A 70 6.01 14.51 -4.17
C LEU A 70 5.20 13.47 -3.39
N LEU A 71 5.79 12.84 -2.36
CA LEU A 71 5.09 11.92 -1.47
C LEU A 71 4.01 12.62 -0.64
N GLU A 72 4.31 13.78 -0.09
CA GLU A 72 3.34 14.61 0.65
C GLU A 72 2.12 14.97 -0.22
N GLU A 73 2.34 15.32 -1.50
CA GLU A 73 1.24 15.58 -2.43
C GLU A 73 0.38 14.32 -2.64
N VAL A 74 0.98 13.14 -2.82
CA VAL A 74 0.25 11.88 -2.94
C VAL A 74 -0.54 11.59 -1.67
N ILE A 75 0.10 11.67 -0.49
CA ILE A 75 -0.54 11.44 0.82
C ILE A 75 -1.73 12.38 0.99
N ARG A 76 -1.58 13.65 0.70
CA ARG A 76 -2.65 14.65 0.81
C ARG A 76 -3.86 14.32 -0.07
N ARG A 77 -3.67 13.64 -1.20
CA ARG A 77 -4.75 13.23 -2.10
C ARG A 77 -5.45 11.96 -1.67
N ILE A 78 -4.68 11.00 -1.12
CA ILE A 78 -5.26 9.71 -0.75
C ILE A 78 -5.77 9.66 0.70
N SER A 79 -5.34 10.56 1.56
CA SER A 79 -5.71 10.58 2.99
C SER A 79 -6.27 11.95 3.41
N PRO A 80 -7.59 12.05 3.78
CA PRO A 80 -8.59 10.98 3.71
C PRO A 80 -8.98 10.62 2.27
N PRO A 81 -9.72 9.53 1.98
CA PRO A 81 -10.41 8.64 2.93
C PRO A 81 -9.56 7.49 3.46
N LEU A 82 -8.36 7.24 2.90
CA LEU A 82 -7.49 6.18 3.36
C LEU A 82 -6.67 6.61 4.57
N THR A 83 -6.31 5.63 5.41
CA THR A 83 -5.40 5.85 6.54
C THR A 83 -4.00 5.40 6.15
N ILE A 84 -3.02 6.30 6.28
CA ILE A 84 -1.61 5.95 6.04
C ILE A 84 -1.16 4.97 7.11
N GLN A 85 -0.69 3.81 6.66
CA GLN A 85 -0.22 2.72 7.51
C GLN A 85 1.30 2.76 7.66
N GLU A 86 2.00 3.02 6.56
CA GLU A 86 3.45 2.99 6.53
C GLU A 86 3.99 3.87 5.40
N ILE A 87 5.15 4.47 5.64
CA ILE A 87 5.93 5.18 4.62
C ILE A 87 7.33 4.57 4.65
N GLU A 88 7.77 4.01 3.55
CA GLU A 88 9.08 3.37 3.42
C GLU A 88 9.80 3.89 2.17
N GLY A 89 10.81 4.74 2.38
CA GLY A 89 11.55 5.37 1.29
C GLY A 89 10.67 6.21 0.37
N ASP A 90 10.43 5.70 -0.83
CA ASP A 90 9.61 6.30 -1.87
C ASP A 90 8.20 5.68 -1.98
N ALA A 91 7.85 4.80 -1.04
CA ALA A 91 6.58 4.10 -1.03
C ALA A 91 5.69 4.51 0.15
N VAL A 92 4.39 4.57 -0.10
CA VAL A 92 3.34 4.79 0.90
C VAL A 92 2.38 3.62 0.84
N PHE A 93 2.10 3.02 1.99
CA PHE A 93 1.04 2.04 2.17
C PHE A 93 -0.12 2.67 2.95
N ALA A 94 -1.31 2.61 2.37
CA ALA A 94 -2.54 3.15 2.94
C ALA A 94 -3.65 2.11 2.93
N LEU A 95 -4.53 2.17 3.91
CA LEU A 95 -5.63 1.23 4.11
C LEU A 95 -6.98 1.94 4.22
N ASP A 96 -7.99 1.29 3.70
CA ASP A 96 -9.39 1.61 3.99
C ASP A 96 -9.82 0.88 5.26
N TRP A 97 -9.60 1.52 6.41
CA TRP A 97 -10.07 1.01 7.68
C TRP A 97 -11.59 1.17 7.81
N HIS A 98 -12.28 0.09 8.16
CA HIS A 98 -13.72 0.12 8.47
C HIS A 98 -14.63 0.59 7.33
N GLY A 99 -14.21 0.47 6.06
CA GLY A 99 -15.00 0.89 4.92
C GLY A 99 -15.19 2.41 4.85
N SER A 100 -14.13 3.16 5.12
CA SER A 100 -14.13 4.65 5.08
C SER A 100 -14.29 5.22 3.67
N VAL A 101 -13.98 4.42 2.63
CA VAL A 101 -14.20 4.80 1.24
C VAL A 101 -15.66 4.58 0.84
N VAL A 102 -16.47 5.64 0.88
CA VAL A 102 -17.90 5.60 0.56
C VAL A 102 -18.27 6.71 -0.42
N PRO A 103 -18.86 6.36 -1.58
CA PRO A 103 -19.05 5.00 -2.11
C PRO A 103 -17.74 4.35 -2.53
N PRO A 104 -17.64 3.01 -2.60
CA PRO A 104 -16.40 2.32 -2.98
C PRO A 104 -15.83 2.78 -4.34
N ALA A 105 -16.68 3.14 -5.30
CA ALA A 105 -16.28 3.70 -6.59
C ALA A 105 -15.49 5.02 -6.48
N ALA A 106 -15.60 5.75 -5.37
CA ALA A 106 -14.86 6.99 -5.13
C ALA A 106 -13.34 6.76 -5.11
N LEU A 107 -12.88 5.54 -4.77
CA LEU A 107 -11.45 5.23 -4.76
C LEU A 107 -10.79 5.48 -6.12
N LEU A 108 -11.48 5.15 -7.23
CA LEU A 108 -10.91 5.39 -8.57
C LEU A 108 -10.63 6.89 -8.78
N GLY A 109 -11.54 7.75 -8.36
CA GLY A 109 -11.35 9.21 -8.42
C GLY A 109 -10.20 9.67 -7.52
N VAL A 110 -10.09 9.14 -6.30
CA VAL A 110 -9.00 9.44 -5.35
C VAL A 110 -7.63 9.09 -5.96
N LEU A 111 -7.52 7.91 -6.58
CA LEU A 111 -6.27 7.49 -7.22
C LEU A 111 -5.94 8.34 -8.45
N HIS A 112 -6.93 8.69 -9.25
CA HIS A 112 -6.74 9.59 -10.40
C HIS A 112 -6.28 10.99 -9.93
N GLU A 113 -6.92 11.57 -8.91
CA GLU A 113 -6.51 12.85 -8.34
C GLU A 113 -5.08 12.81 -7.79
N ALA A 114 -4.65 11.68 -7.23
CA ALA A 114 -3.26 11.52 -6.79
C ALA A 114 -2.27 11.53 -7.95
N LEU A 115 -2.58 10.87 -9.08
CA LEU A 115 -1.77 10.93 -10.30
C LEU A 115 -1.71 12.36 -10.85
N VAL A 116 -2.86 13.04 -10.94
CA VAL A 116 -2.95 14.42 -11.45
C VAL A 116 -2.15 15.37 -10.58
N GLY A 117 -2.30 15.26 -9.24
CA GLY A 117 -1.57 16.07 -8.28
C GLY A 117 -0.06 15.88 -8.36
N PHE A 118 0.40 14.63 -8.41
CA PHE A 118 1.81 14.29 -8.59
C PHE A 118 2.40 14.93 -9.84
N ARG A 119 1.74 14.75 -10.99
CA ARG A 119 2.17 15.34 -12.27
C ARG A 119 2.15 16.87 -12.26
N SER A 120 1.17 17.46 -11.60
CA SER A 120 1.06 18.92 -11.50
C SER A 120 2.22 19.52 -10.72
N LEU A 121 2.48 18.96 -9.52
CA LEU A 121 3.60 19.38 -8.67
C LEU A 121 4.95 19.14 -9.36
N GLN A 122 5.11 18.02 -10.05
CA GLN A 122 6.32 17.73 -10.82
C GLN A 122 6.59 18.78 -11.89
N ARG A 123 5.56 19.21 -12.64
CA ARG A 123 5.68 20.27 -13.65
C ARG A 123 5.98 21.64 -13.03
N GLU A 124 5.34 21.94 -11.88
CA GLU A 124 5.59 23.18 -11.14
C GLU A 124 7.04 23.27 -10.68
N MET A 125 7.59 22.19 -10.10
CA MET A 125 8.99 22.12 -9.71
C MET A 125 9.95 22.22 -10.90
N GLN A 126 9.57 21.70 -12.07
CA GLN A 126 10.38 21.81 -13.29
C GLN A 126 10.38 23.22 -13.88
N ALA A 127 9.30 23.97 -13.70
CA ALA A 127 9.18 25.33 -14.20
C ALA A 127 9.96 26.36 -13.36
N ASP A 128 10.48 25.98 -12.19
CA ASP A 128 11.32 26.83 -11.36
C ASP A 128 12.72 26.95 -11.99
N GLU A 129 12.94 28.02 -12.73
CA GLU A 129 14.21 28.32 -13.41
C GLU A 129 15.35 28.77 -12.47
N ASN A 130 15.05 28.95 -11.17
CA ASN A 130 16.03 29.43 -10.18
C ASN A 130 17.08 28.38 -9.82
N CYS A 131 16.83 27.10 -10.09
CA CYS A 131 17.73 26.01 -9.81
C CYS A 131 18.13 25.20 -11.05
N THR A 132 19.43 25.13 -11.33
CA THR A 132 20.00 24.37 -12.45
C THR A 132 20.66 23.07 -12.03
N CYS A 133 20.45 22.59 -10.79
CA CYS A 133 21.04 21.36 -10.28
C CYS A 133 20.53 20.12 -11.03
N HIS A 134 21.22 19.01 -10.86
CA HIS A 134 20.86 17.77 -11.56
C HIS A 134 19.50 17.24 -11.11
N ALA A 135 19.16 17.37 -9.81
CA ALA A 135 17.87 16.97 -9.27
C ALA A 135 16.69 17.67 -9.99
N CYS A 136 16.69 19.01 -10.02
CA CYS A 136 15.63 19.79 -10.66
C CYS A 136 15.48 19.49 -12.16
N ARG A 137 16.59 19.25 -12.85
CA ARG A 137 16.60 18.90 -14.28
C ARG A 137 16.11 17.49 -14.58
N SER A 138 16.17 16.56 -13.64
CA SER A 138 15.85 15.16 -13.86
C SER A 138 14.54 14.69 -13.20
N ILE A 139 13.81 15.58 -12.54
CA ILE A 139 12.56 15.29 -11.83
C ILE A 139 11.50 14.60 -12.73
N TRP A 140 11.48 14.91 -14.03
CA TRP A 140 10.57 14.31 -15.01
C TRP A 140 10.75 12.80 -15.22
N ARG A 141 11.87 12.23 -14.71
CA ARG A 141 12.15 10.77 -14.76
C ARG A 141 11.46 10.00 -13.67
N LEU A 142 10.87 10.71 -12.73
CA LEU A 142 10.10 10.08 -11.64
C LEU A 142 8.69 9.82 -12.13
N HIS A 143 8.17 8.64 -11.83
CA HIS A 143 6.82 8.23 -12.22
C HIS A 143 6.09 7.61 -11.03
N LEU A 144 4.82 7.96 -10.87
CA LEU A 144 3.99 7.44 -9.80
C LEU A 144 3.29 6.13 -10.24
N LYS A 145 3.47 5.07 -9.46
CA LYS A 145 2.67 3.85 -9.51
C LYS A 145 1.67 3.85 -8.37
N LEU A 146 0.42 3.63 -8.68
CA LEU A 146 -0.63 3.41 -7.69
C LEU A 146 -1.18 2.00 -7.85
N ILE A 147 -1.14 1.21 -6.78
CA ILE A 147 -1.67 -0.13 -6.73
C ILE A 147 -2.92 -0.13 -5.85
N GLY A 148 -4.04 -0.63 -6.37
CA GLY A 148 -5.27 -0.80 -5.60
C GLY A 148 -5.70 -2.27 -5.56
N HIS A 149 -5.80 -2.82 -4.37
CA HIS A 149 -6.30 -4.16 -4.11
C HIS A 149 -7.43 -4.10 -3.07
N TYR A 150 -8.39 -5.01 -3.15
CA TYR A 150 -9.40 -5.21 -2.11
C TYR A 150 -9.27 -6.61 -1.55
N GLY A 151 -9.13 -6.74 -0.24
CA GLY A 151 -8.89 -8.02 0.40
C GLY A 151 -9.08 -8.02 1.91
N ALA A 152 -8.76 -9.17 2.49
CA ALA A 152 -8.88 -9.42 3.92
C ALA A 152 -7.55 -9.21 4.64
N PHE A 153 -7.61 -8.60 5.81
CA PHE A 153 -6.44 -8.40 6.68
C PHE A 153 -6.87 -8.39 8.15
N ILE A 154 -5.90 -8.53 9.03
CA ILE A 154 -6.06 -8.33 10.47
C ILE A 154 -5.16 -7.18 10.92
N GLN A 155 -5.55 -6.50 11.99
CA GLN A 155 -4.67 -5.58 12.69
C GLN A 155 -3.92 -6.33 13.79
N GLN A 156 -2.61 -6.19 13.80
CA GLN A 156 -1.73 -6.71 14.84
C GLN A 156 -0.83 -5.62 15.38
N THR A 157 -0.27 -5.81 16.57
CA THR A 157 0.70 -4.87 17.14
C THR A 157 2.07 -5.54 17.20
N VAL A 158 3.05 -4.95 16.54
CA VAL A 158 4.44 -5.41 16.53
C VAL A 158 5.32 -4.23 16.96
N GLY A 159 6.17 -4.42 17.98
CA GLY A 159 7.02 -3.36 18.50
C GLY A 159 6.26 -2.10 18.96
N GLY A 160 5.01 -2.25 19.43
CA GLY A 160 4.14 -1.14 19.84
C GLY A 160 3.42 -0.41 18.69
N ARG A 161 3.66 -0.79 17.43
CA ARG A 161 3.03 -0.19 16.25
C ARG A 161 1.93 -1.10 15.71
N ALA A 162 0.79 -0.50 15.36
CA ALA A 162 -0.28 -1.21 14.67
C ALA A 162 0.13 -1.48 13.22
N GLN A 163 -0.05 -2.73 12.78
CA GLN A 163 0.26 -3.15 11.42
C GLN A 163 -0.88 -4.02 10.86
N ALA A 164 -1.13 -3.87 9.57
CA ALA A 164 -1.99 -4.80 8.85
C ALA A 164 -1.21 -6.06 8.47
N ALA A 165 -1.83 -7.22 8.60
CA ALA A 165 -1.23 -8.49 8.21
C ALA A 165 -2.26 -9.39 7.53
N GLY A 166 -1.79 -10.18 6.56
CA GLY A 166 -2.62 -11.13 5.82
C GLY A 166 -2.07 -11.40 4.43
N LYS A 167 -2.63 -12.42 3.78
CA LYS A 167 -2.20 -12.79 2.43
C LYS A 167 -2.41 -11.65 1.42
N ASP A 168 -3.50 -10.91 1.57
CA ASP A 168 -3.86 -9.84 0.65
C ASP A 168 -2.94 -8.60 0.85
N VAL A 169 -2.45 -8.37 2.07
CA VAL A 169 -1.39 -7.39 2.34
C VAL A 169 -0.10 -7.79 1.61
N ILE A 170 0.31 -9.07 1.72
CA ILE A 170 1.49 -9.56 1.01
C ILE A 170 1.32 -9.42 -0.50
N LEU A 171 0.14 -9.77 -1.03
CA LEU A 171 -0.15 -9.64 -2.45
C LEU A 171 -0.04 -8.17 -2.92
N ALA A 172 -0.63 -7.23 -2.19
CA ALA A 172 -0.57 -5.81 -2.51
C ALA A 172 0.89 -5.32 -2.60
N HIS A 173 1.74 -5.68 -1.62
CA HIS A 173 3.17 -5.35 -1.68
C HIS A 173 3.92 -6.04 -2.84
N ARG A 174 3.54 -7.27 -3.21
CA ARG A 174 4.12 -7.96 -4.39
C ARG A 174 3.78 -7.23 -5.67
N LEU A 175 2.59 -6.68 -5.79
CA LEU A 175 2.14 -5.91 -6.95
C LEU A 175 2.96 -4.62 -7.19
N LEU A 176 3.69 -4.09 -6.20
CA LEU A 176 4.66 -3.01 -6.44
C LEU A 176 5.79 -3.44 -7.40
N LYS A 177 6.11 -4.73 -7.44
CA LYS A 177 7.13 -5.30 -8.34
C LYS A 177 6.50 -5.90 -9.60
N ASN A 178 5.40 -5.31 -10.08
CA ASN A 178 4.70 -5.75 -11.28
C ASN A 178 5.54 -5.57 -12.56
N GLN A 179 5.14 -6.27 -13.62
CA GLN A 179 5.78 -6.28 -14.92
C GLN A 179 5.03 -5.44 -15.97
N VAL A 180 4.27 -4.45 -15.53
CA VAL A 180 3.61 -3.51 -16.46
C VAL A 180 4.65 -2.82 -17.31
N PRO A 181 4.62 -2.95 -18.66
CA PRO A 181 5.67 -2.46 -19.54
C PRO A 181 5.53 -0.93 -19.79
N ARG A 182 5.32 -0.15 -18.75
CA ARG A 182 5.14 1.30 -18.84
C ARG A 182 6.26 2.02 -18.08
N LYS A 183 6.82 3.05 -18.72
CA LYS A 183 7.68 4.06 -18.08
C LYS A 183 6.90 5.37 -17.99
N ALA A 184 5.76 5.32 -17.29
CA ALA A 184 4.85 6.44 -17.11
C ALA A 184 4.10 6.23 -15.80
N ASP A 185 3.37 7.23 -15.36
CA ASP A 185 2.47 7.08 -14.22
C ASP A 185 1.30 6.17 -14.58
N TYR A 186 0.85 5.35 -13.63
CA TYR A 186 -0.29 4.48 -13.84
C TYR A 186 -0.96 4.03 -12.55
N VAL A 187 -2.21 3.64 -12.68
CA VAL A 187 -2.95 2.88 -11.66
C VAL A 187 -3.02 1.42 -12.10
N LEU A 188 -2.73 0.50 -11.19
CA LEU A 188 -2.97 -0.94 -11.35
C LEU A 188 -4.00 -1.39 -10.32
N LEU A 189 -5.13 -1.85 -10.79
CA LEU A 189 -6.23 -2.33 -9.94
C LEU A 189 -6.43 -3.82 -10.13
N THR A 190 -6.56 -4.55 -9.04
CA THR A 190 -6.89 -5.97 -9.10
C THR A 190 -8.37 -6.19 -9.40
N ARG A 191 -8.72 -7.35 -9.96
CA ARG A 191 -10.13 -7.74 -10.18
C ARG A 191 -11.00 -7.64 -8.91
N PRO A 192 -10.54 -8.08 -7.71
CA PRO A 192 -11.29 -7.86 -6.47
C PRO A 192 -11.59 -6.40 -6.18
N ALA A 193 -10.63 -5.49 -6.39
CA ALA A 193 -10.84 -4.06 -6.19
C ALA A 193 -11.92 -3.51 -7.13
N LEU A 194 -11.85 -3.81 -8.43
CA LEU A 194 -12.84 -3.37 -9.41
C LEU A 194 -14.24 -3.91 -9.12
N ARG A 195 -14.34 -5.19 -8.72
CA ARG A 195 -15.63 -5.79 -8.33
C ARG A 195 -16.23 -5.09 -7.13
N HIS A 196 -15.44 -4.77 -6.12
CA HIS A 196 -15.95 -4.09 -4.93
C HIS A 196 -16.36 -2.64 -5.23
N MET A 197 -15.66 -1.97 -6.14
CA MET A 197 -16.02 -0.63 -6.64
C MET A 197 -17.24 -0.63 -7.57
N ASP A 198 -17.68 -1.78 -8.07
CA ASP A 198 -18.68 -1.91 -9.15
C ASP A 198 -18.27 -1.13 -10.41
N VAL A 199 -16.98 -1.17 -10.75
CA VAL A 199 -16.40 -0.48 -11.90
C VAL A 199 -16.16 -1.46 -13.06
N ASP A 200 -16.75 -1.15 -14.21
CA ASP A 200 -16.45 -1.84 -15.47
C ASP A 200 -15.08 -1.33 -15.99
N PRO A 201 -14.07 -2.20 -16.11
CA PRO A 201 -12.72 -1.78 -16.51
C PRO A 201 -12.68 -1.20 -17.93
N VAL A 202 -13.49 -1.69 -18.85
CA VAL A 202 -13.52 -1.19 -20.25
C VAL A 202 -14.07 0.23 -20.30
N ARG A 203 -15.17 0.48 -19.59
CA ARG A 203 -15.76 1.82 -19.48
C ARG A 203 -14.86 2.80 -18.75
N ALA A 204 -14.07 2.31 -17.80
CA ALA A 204 -13.08 3.10 -17.09
C ALA A 204 -11.76 3.29 -17.87
N GLY A 205 -11.66 2.78 -19.11
CA GLY A 205 -10.45 2.92 -19.92
C GLY A 205 -9.27 2.08 -19.45
N LEU A 206 -9.51 1.06 -18.61
CA LEU A 206 -8.47 0.21 -18.07
C LEU A 206 -8.17 -0.98 -18.99
N SER A 207 -6.90 -1.25 -19.21
CA SER A 207 -6.42 -2.38 -20.02
C SER A 207 -6.13 -3.60 -19.15
N PRO A 208 -6.50 -4.82 -19.57
CA PRO A 208 -6.23 -6.03 -18.82
C PRO A 208 -4.73 -6.32 -18.73
N HIS A 209 -4.32 -6.84 -17.60
CA HIS A 209 -2.95 -7.25 -17.29
C HIS A 209 -2.97 -8.44 -16.33
N ILE A 210 -2.02 -9.35 -16.45
CA ILE A 210 -1.90 -10.52 -15.57
C ILE A 210 -0.52 -10.52 -14.94
N GLU A 211 -0.49 -10.52 -13.61
CA GLU A 211 0.71 -10.78 -12.83
C GLU A 211 0.74 -12.23 -12.36
N ARG A 212 1.93 -12.82 -12.27
CA ARG A 212 2.09 -14.20 -11.79
C ARG A 212 3.07 -14.26 -10.64
N TYR A 213 2.61 -14.78 -9.51
CA TYR A 213 3.42 -14.95 -8.32
C TYR A 213 3.37 -16.40 -7.81
N GLU A 214 4.50 -16.92 -7.35
CA GLU A 214 4.68 -18.32 -6.93
C GLU A 214 3.59 -18.84 -6.01
N HIS A 215 3.14 -18.05 -5.01
CA HIS A 215 2.16 -18.50 -4.02
C HIS A 215 0.73 -17.95 -4.25
N PHE A 216 0.55 -17.13 -5.27
CA PHE A 216 -0.75 -16.50 -5.58
C PHE A 216 -1.30 -16.94 -6.92
N GLY A 217 -0.46 -17.57 -7.75
CA GLY A 217 -0.83 -17.92 -9.13
C GLY A 217 -0.99 -16.68 -10.00
N ASP A 218 -1.94 -16.76 -10.92
CA ASP A 218 -2.29 -15.66 -11.83
C ASP A 218 -3.19 -14.65 -11.11
N VAL A 219 -2.75 -13.40 -11.07
CA VAL A 219 -3.48 -12.27 -10.48
C VAL A 219 -3.96 -11.39 -11.61
N GLU A 220 -5.28 -11.37 -11.81
CA GLU A 220 -5.91 -10.54 -12.82
C GLU A 220 -5.96 -9.09 -12.36
N CYS A 221 -5.34 -8.22 -13.15
CA CYS A 221 -5.21 -6.79 -12.91
C CYS A 221 -5.68 -5.98 -14.12
N PHE A 222 -5.83 -4.68 -13.91
CA PHE A 222 -6.20 -3.71 -14.94
C PHE A 222 -5.39 -2.44 -14.73
N VAL A 223 -4.88 -1.90 -15.81
CA VAL A 223 -3.95 -0.76 -15.82
C VAL A 223 -4.55 0.41 -16.58
N GLY A 224 -4.49 1.60 -15.99
CA GLY A 224 -4.90 2.87 -16.60
C GLY A 224 -3.99 4.02 -16.22
N ASP A 225 -4.19 5.16 -16.83
CA ASP A 225 -3.45 6.41 -16.58
C ASP A 225 -4.24 7.33 -15.64
#